data_a3c50697c2dc7784538dea56a9e24154
#
_entry.id   a3c50697c2dc7784538dea56a9e24154
#
_cell.length_a   1.000
_cell.length_b   1.000
_cell.length_c   1.000
_cell.angle_alpha   90.00
_cell.angle_beta   90.00
_cell.angle_gamma   90.00
#
_symmetry.space_group_name_H-M   'P 1'
#
loop_
_entity.id
_entity.type
_entity.pdbx_description
1 polymer ?
#
loop_
_entity_poly.entity_id
_entity_poly.type
_entity_poly.pdbx_seq_one_letter_code
_entity_poly.pdbx_strand_id
1 'polypeptide(L)' 'MEKIEQYVIDFVRNLRNQHDLRQEDIANILDVKPSFIGNVESASHPAKYNLKHINKLADHFGLSPQDFLPKRPL' A
#
# COMPACT_ATOMS: atom_id res chain seq x y z
N MET A 1 3.77 9.38 11.89
CA MET A 1 4.06 8.23 11.02
C MET A 1 5.49 8.31 10.53
N GLU A 2 6.18 7.17 10.48
CA GLU A 2 7.55 7.11 9.98
C GLU A 2 7.59 7.37 8.46
N LYS A 3 8.67 7.98 8.01
CA LYS A 3 8.83 8.30 6.58
C LYS A 3 8.79 7.06 5.70
N ILE A 4 9.36 5.93 6.17
CA ILE A 4 9.33 4.69 5.39
C ILE A 4 7.91 4.15 5.26
N GLU A 5 7.07 4.33 6.26
CA GLU A 5 5.68 3.89 6.20
C GLU A 5 4.90 4.73 5.18
N GLN A 6 5.13 6.03 5.17
CA GLN A 6 4.51 6.92 4.19
C GLN A 6 5.00 6.61 2.77
N TYR A 7 6.29 6.26 2.61
CA TYR A 7 6.84 5.86 1.32
C TYR A 7 6.07 4.69 0.73
N VAL A 8 5.81 3.66 1.55
CA VAL A 8 5.06 2.46 1.11
C VAL A 8 3.62 2.85 0.74
N ILE A 9 2.97 3.68 1.55
CA ILE A 9 1.61 4.14 1.27
C ILE A 9 1.55 4.87 -0.08
N ASP A 10 2.51 5.75 -0.32
CA ASP A 10 2.58 6.51 -1.58
C ASP A 10 2.84 5.59 -2.77
N PHE A 11 3.71 4.60 -2.60
CA PHE A 11 3.99 3.61 -3.65
C PHE A 11 2.73 2.85 -4.03
N VAL A 12 1.98 2.37 -3.05
CA VAL A 12 0.74 1.61 -3.30
C VAL A 12 -0.32 2.50 -3.95
N ARG A 13 -0.45 3.74 -3.50
CA ARG A 13 -1.39 4.69 -4.13
C ARG A 13 -1.05 4.91 -5.59
N ASN A 14 0.22 5.14 -5.90
CA ASN A 14 0.67 5.33 -7.28
C ASN A 14 0.43 4.09 -8.12
N LEU A 15 0.73 2.91 -7.59
CA LEU A 15 0.48 1.63 -8.25
C LEU A 15 -1.01 1.45 -8.54
N ARG A 16 -1.86 1.77 -7.56
CA ARG A 16 -3.32 1.72 -7.72
C ARG A 16 -3.77 2.63 -8.86
N ASN A 17 -3.28 3.86 -8.87
CA ASN A 17 -3.64 4.83 -9.92
C ASN A 17 -3.14 4.42 -11.29
N GLN A 18 -1.94 3.86 -11.38
CA GLN A 18 -1.38 3.36 -12.64
C GLN A 18 -2.23 2.25 -13.25
N HIS A 19 -2.83 1.41 -12.42
CA HIS A 19 -3.69 0.32 -12.86
C HIS A 19 -5.17 0.69 -12.91
N ASP A 20 -5.48 1.96 -12.69
CA ASP A 20 -6.85 2.47 -12.77
C ASP A 20 -7.78 1.76 -11.76
N LEU A 21 -7.23 1.45 -10.58
CA LEU A 21 -7.96 0.73 -9.52
C LEU A 21 -8.47 1.71 -8.47
N ARG A 22 -9.58 1.30 -7.83
CA ARG A 22 -10.17 2.02 -6.71
C ARG A 22 -9.64 1.47 -5.39
N GLN A 23 -9.89 2.20 -4.30
CA GLN A 23 -9.51 1.73 -2.96
C GLN A 23 -10.13 0.36 -2.64
N GLU A 24 -11.38 0.14 -3.03
CA GLU A 24 -12.04 -1.15 -2.79
C GLU A 24 -11.36 -2.30 -3.52
N ASP A 25 -10.73 -2.04 -4.67
CA ASP A 25 -10.00 -3.09 -5.40
C ASP A 25 -8.78 -3.55 -4.62
N ILE A 26 -8.04 -2.60 -4.03
CA ILE A 26 -6.91 -2.91 -3.16
C ILE A 26 -7.40 -3.68 -1.92
N ALA A 27 -8.53 -3.25 -1.34
CA ALA A 27 -9.12 -3.93 -0.18
C ALA A 27 -9.45 -5.39 -0.51
N ASN A 28 -9.99 -5.65 -1.68
CA ASN A 28 -10.31 -7.01 -2.13
C ASN A 28 -9.05 -7.86 -2.29
N ILE A 29 -7.98 -7.30 -2.86
CA ILE A 29 -6.71 -8.01 -3.01
C ILE A 29 -6.17 -8.40 -1.63
N LEU A 30 -6.28 -7.51 -0.65
CA LEU A 30 -5.73 -7.70 0.69
C LEU A 30 -6.68 -8.45 1.63
N ASP A 31 -7.93 -8.68 1.21
CA ASP A 31 -8.97 -9.27 2.05
C ASP A 31 -9.19 -8.44 3.33
N VAL A 32 -9.31 -7.14 3.15
CA VAL A 32 -9.61 -6.19 4.24
C VAL A 32 -10.80 -5.34 3.85
N LYS A 33 -11.33 -4.58 4.81
CA LYS A 33 -12.45 -3.66 4.54
C LYS A 33 -11.96 -2.45 3.73
N PRO A 34 -12.78 -1.94 2.78
CA PRO A 34 -12.42 -0.74 2.03
C PRO A 34 -12.10 0.47 2.93
N SER A 35 -12.76 0.58 4.09
CA SER A 35 -12.47 1.66 5.04
C SER A 35 -11.03 1.64 5.55
N PHE A 36 -10.41 0.45 5.63
CA PHE A 36 -8.99 0.36 6.01
C PHE A 36 -8.11 1.08 4.97
N ILE A 37 -8.37 0.87 3.68
CA ILE A 37 -7.58 1.51 2.63
C ILE A 37 -7.81 3.03 2.65
N GLY A 38 -9.07 3.46 2.83
CA GLY A 38 -9.35 4.88 2.98
C GLY A 38 -8.59 5.51 4.15
N ASN A 39 -8.51 4.80 5.27
CA ASN A 39 -7.76 5.25 6.45
C ASN A 39 -6.26 5.31 6.17
N VAL A 40 -5.70 4.28 5.51
CA VAL A 40 -4.28 4.24 5.17
C VAL A 40 -3.90 5.42 4.28
N GLU A 41 -4.74 5.75 3.30
CA GLU A 41 -4.47 6.85 2.38
C GLU A 41 -4.82 8.22 2.95
N SER A 42 -5.44 8.27 4.11
CA SER A 42 -5.76 9.54 4.78
C SER A 42 -4.57 10.07 5.57
N ALA A 43 -4.19 11.31 5.32
CA ALA A 43 -3.06 11.95 5.99
C ALA A 43 -3.27 12.09 7.51
N SER A 44 -4.52 12.06 7.97
CA SER A 44 -4.85 12.28 9.39
C SER A 44 -5.01 11.00 10.19
N HIS A 45 -4.89 9.83 9.55
CA HIS A 45 -5.13 8.54 10.22
C HIS A 45 -3.80 7.77 10.37
N PRO A 46 -3.57 7.08 11.50
CA PRO A 46 -2.32 6.34 11.72
C PRO A 46 -2.25 4.96 11.05
N ALA A 47 -3.29 4.54 10.32
CA ALA A 47 -3.29 3.24 9.65
C ALA A 47 -2.18 3.16 8.61
N LYS A 48 -1.58 1.99 8.47
CA LYS A 48 -0.47 1.75 7.55
C LYS A 48 -0.47 0.30 7.09
N TYR A 49 0.25 0.04 5.98
CA TYR A 49 0.44 -1.32 5.49
C TYR A 49 1.48 -2.05 6.33
N ASN A 50 1.28 -3.35 6.53
CA ASN A 50 2.26 -4.22 7.17
C ASN A 50 2.95 -5.11 6.11
N LEU A 51 3.90 -5.92 6.54
CA LEU A 51 4.66 -6.79 5.63
C LEU A 51 3.77 -7.79 4.90
N LYS A 52 2.73 -8.30 5.55
CA LYS A 52 1.78 -9.22 4.89
C LYS A 52 1.06 -8.53 3.74
N HIS A 53 0.65 -7.28 3.93
CA HIS A 53 -0.02 -6.51 2.89
C HIS A 53 0.93 -6.29 1.70
N ILE A 54 2.17 -5.90 1.98
CA ILE A 54 3.17 -5.67 0.93
C ILE A 54 3.41 -6.95 0.14
N ASN A 55 3.54 -8.08 0.83
CA ASN A 55 3.77 -9.36 0.18
C ASN A 55 2.60 -9.74 -0.75
N LYS A 56 1.37 -9.57 -0.29
CA LYS A 56 0.18 -9.88 -1.10
C LYS A 56 0.08 -8.98 -2.32
N LEU A 57 0.34 -7.68 -2.16
CA LEU A 57 0.30 -6.74 -3.28
C LEU A 57 1.38 -7.05 -4.31
N ALA A 58 2.60 -7.36 -3.84
CA ALA A 58 3.69 -7.74 -4.74
C ALA A 58 3.32 -8.97 -5.55
N ASP A 59 2.79 -9.99 -4.90
CA ASP A 59 2.36 -11.23 -5.57
C ASP A 59 1.28 -10.93 -6.62
N HIS A 60 0.29 -10.14 -6.26
CA HIS A 60 -0.82 -9.82 -7.18
C HIS A 60 -0.35 -9.08 -8.42
N PHE A 61 0.57 -8.13 -8.26
CA PHE A 61 1.03 -7.28 -9.38
C PHE A 61 2.26 -7.83 -10.09
N GLY A 62 2.77 -8.99 -9.68
CA GLY A 62 3.97 -9.56 -10.29
C GLY A 62 5.24 -8.78 -9.99
N LEU A 63 5.29 -8.14 -8.82
CA LEU A 63 6.41 -7.35 -8.35
C LEU A 63 7.15 -8.06 -7.21
N SER A 64 8.34 -7.57 -6.87
CA SER A 64 9.04 -7.98 -5.67
C SER A 64 8.57 -7.12 -4.48
N PRO A 65 8.46 -7.71 -3.26
CA PRO A 65 8.23 -6.87 -2.07
C PRO A 65 9.28 -5.77 -1.93
N GLN A 66 10.51 -5.97 -2.40
CA GLN A 66 11.56 -4.95 -2.39
C GLN A 66 11.18 -3.70 -3.20
N ASP A 67 10.35 -3.88 -4.23
CA ASP A 67 9.93 -2.75 -5.08
C ASP A 67 9.11 -1.73 -4.30
N PHE A 68 8.51 -2.12 -3.18
CA PHE A 68 7.68 -1.27 -2.34
C PHE A 68 8.49 -0.45 -1.33
N LEU A 69 9.79 -0.71 -1.23
CA LEU A 69 10.64 -0.13 -0.19
C LEU A 69 11.69 0.79 -0.81
N PRO A 70 12.12 1.83 -0.08
CA PRO A 70 13.21 2.67 -0.56
C PRO A 70 14.53 1.91 -0.53
N LYS A 71 15.47 2.29 -1.41
CA LYS A 71 16.78 1.64 -1.47
C LYS A 71 17.68 2.00 -0.29
N ARG A 72 17.38 3.09 0.40
CA ARG A 72 18.16 3.59 1.53
C ARG A 72 17.23 3.98 2.68
N PRO A 73 17.71 3.93 3.91
CA PRO A 73 16.90 4.37 5.05
C PRO A 73 16.45 5.81 4.88
N LEU A 74 15.25 6.08 5.32
CA LEU A 74 14.67 7.42 5.29
C LEU A 74 14.65 8.05 6.69
#